data_5ffe176688e7446d8a4817562762dc2b
#
_entry.id   5ffe176688e7446d8a4817562762dc2b
#
_cell.length_a   1.000
_cell.length_b   1.000
_cell.length_c   1.000
_cell.angle_alpha   90.00
_cell.angle_beta   90.00
_cell.angle_gamma   90.00
#
_symmetry.space_group_name_H-M   'P 1'
#
loop_
_entity.id
_entity.type
_entity.pdbx_description
1 polymer ?
#
loop_
_entity_poly.entity_id
_entity_poly.type
_entity_poly.pdbx_seq_one_letter_code
_entity_poly.pdbx_strand_id
1 'polypeptide(L)'
;MFNQIGKTCSDIKSHSSRAASGSYVIDPDGEGGYEPFTVFCDMTDKNRVGVTVVGHDSEERMLVDGYDDEGSYVRRVHYTGAGLSSVAQLAGLPVASAHCEQFIKYECYGSLLLLDGFAWWHSRNDEAMKYWGGVASSNINKCACGLNGSCANPNLG
;
A
#
# COMPACT_ATOMS: atom_id res chain seq x y z
N MET A 1 4.14 -30.66 19.02
CA MET A 1 4.02 -29.20 19.20
C MET A 1 3.37 -28.70 17.94
N PHE A 2 2.13 -28.24 18.01
CA PHE A 2 1.50 -27.56 16.89
C PHE A 2 2.24 -26.24 16.73
N ASN A 3 2.91 -26.06 15.62
CA ASN A 3 3.53 -24.79 15.27
C ASN A 3 2.36 -23.86 14.92
N GLN A 4 1.89 -23.10 15.89
CA GLN A 4 0.78 -22.17 15.66
C GLN A 4 1.28 -21.09 14.68
N ILE A 5 0.65 -21.02 13.52
CA ILE A 5 0.93 -19.99 12.53
C ILE A 5 0.52 -18.65 13.14
N GLY A 6 1.39 -17.67 13.16
CA GLY A 6 1.09 -16.34 13.69
C GLY A 6 0.15 -15.56 12.78
N LYS A 7 -0.67 -14.69 13.34
CA LYS A 7 -1.57 -13.82 12.56
C LYS A 7 -0.84 -12.72 11.80
N THR A 8 0.26 -12.23 12.39
CA THR A 8 1.10 -11.16 11.83
C THR A 8 2.55 -11.41 12.21
N CYS A 9 3.46 -10.66 11.59
CA CYS A 9 4.88 -10.70 11.97
C CYS A 9 5.12 -10.22 13.41
N SER A 10 4.29 -9.29 13.90
CA SER A 10 4.33 -8.84 15.29
C SER A 10 3.93 -9.96 16.25
N ASP A 11 2.94 -10.76 15.88
CA ASP A 11 2.54 -11.93 16.66
C ASP A 11 3.67 -12.97 16.73
N ILE A 12 4.29 -13.29 15.59
CA ILE A 12 5.45 -14.18 15.52
C ILE A 12 6.59 -13.65 16.41
N LYS A 13 6.87 -12.35 16.34
CA LYS A 13 7.94 -11.71 17.13
C LYS A 13 7.67 -11.76 18.63
N SER A 14 6.41 -11.62 19.03
CA SER A 14 6.00 -11.70 20.43
C SER A 14 6.25 -13.08 21.04
N HIS A 15 6.03 -14.14 20.25
CA HIS A 15 6.29 -15.52 20.66
C HIS A 15 7.76 -15.95 20.52
N SER A 16 8.52 -15.27 19.66
CA SER A 16 9.94 -15.54 19.45
C SER A 16 10.73 -14.24 19.31
N SER A 17 11.22 -13.72 20.41
CA SER A 17 11.99 -12.47 20.46
C SER A 17 13.27 -12.51 19.59
N ARG A 18 13.77 -13.71 19.29
CA ARG A 18 14.94 -13.94 18.44
C ARG A 18 14.61 -14.16 16.96
N ALA A 19 13.33 -14.12 16.58
CA ALA A 19 12.96 -14.25 15.18
C ALA A 19 13.69 -13.18 14.34
N ALA A 20 14.34 -13.61 13.26
CA ALA A 20 15.06 -12.77 12.32
C ALA A 20 14.13 -12.32 11.18
N SER A 21 14.51 -11.24 10.48
CA SER A 21 13.81 -10.81 9.27
C SER A 21 13.89 -11.89 8.19
N GLY A 22 12.80 -12.09 7.45
CA GLY A 22 12.70 -13.14 6.42
C GLY A 22 11.26 -13.45 6.04
N SER A 23 11.09 -14.51 5.26
CA SER A 23 9.78 -14.98 4.81
C SER A 23 9.13 -15.87 5.86
N TYR A 24 7.88 -15.58 6.20
CA TYR A 24 7.07 -16.34 7.15
C TYR A 24 5.68 -16.59 6.58
N VAL A 25 5.08 -17.69 6.97
CA VAL A 25 3.67 -17.96 6.71
C VAL A 25 2.85 -17.36 7.84
N ILE A 26 1.81 -16.62 7.49
CA ILE A 26 0.86 -16.01 8.43
C ILE A 26 -0.57 -16.42 8.08
N ASP A 27 -1.43 -16.34 9.09
CA ASP A 27 -2.86 -16.62 8.99
C ASP A 27 -3.63 -15.51 9.75
N PRO A 28 -3.90 -14.35 9.09
CA PRO A 28 -4.45 -13.20 9.78
C PRO A 28 -5.85 -13.38 10.36
N ASP A 29 -6.69 -14.19 9.75
CA ASP A 29 -8.07 -14.46 10.17
C ASP A 29 -8.21 -15.76 10.98
N GLY A 30 -7.16 -16.59 10.98
CA GLY A 30 -7.10 -17.81 11.80
C GLY A 30 -7.83 -19.01 11.24
N GLU A 31 -7.85 -20.09 12.00
CA GLU A 31 -8.40 -21.37 11.59
C GLU A 31 -9.85 -21.26 11.11
N GLY A 32 -10.11 -21.81 9.93
CA GLY A 32 -11.43 -21.77 9.29
C GLY A 32 -11.71 -20.52 8.44
N GLY A 33 -10.75 -19.59 8.34
CA GLY A 33 -10.79 -18.45 7.45
C GLY A 33 -10.24 -18.75 6.06
N TYR A 34 -9.48 -17.80 5.51
CA TYR A 34 -8.78 -17.99 4.25
C TYR A 34 -7.48 -18.78 4.46
N GLU A 35 -6.98 -19.39 3.40
CA GLU A 35 -5.71 -20.11 3.45
C GLU A 35 -4.56 -19.20 3.89
N PRO A 36 -3.63 -19.70 4.74
CA PRO A 36 -2.42 -19.01 5.12
C PRO A 36 -1.57 -18.62 3.90
N PHE A 37 -0.86 -17.50 3.99
CA PHE A 37 0.00 -17.04 2.91
C PHE A 37 1.35 -16.53 3.42
N THR A 38 2.32 -16.45 2.51
CA THR A 38 3.69 -16.03 2.83
C THR A 38 3.85 -14.52 2.68
N VAL A 39 4.46 -13.90 3.68
CA VAL A 39 4.85 -12.49 3.70
C VAL A 39 6.31 -12.33 4.06
N PHE A 40 6.88 -11.17 3.83
CA PHE A 40 8.15 -10.80 4.42
C PHE A 40 7.92 -10.16 5.80
N CYS A 41 8.62 -10.65 6.81
CA CYS A 41 8.62 -10.05 8.14
C CYS A 41 9.90 -9.25 8.34
N ASP A 42 9.79 -7.94 8.52
CA ASP A 42 10.89 -7.14 9.04
C ASP A 42 10.85 -7.15 10.57
N MET A 43 11.81 -7.83 11.17
CA MET A 43 11.91 -8.02 12.61
C MET A 43 12.82 -6.99 13.29
N THR A 44 13.33 -6.00 12.54
CA THR A 44 14.31 -5.02 12.98
C THR A 44 13.79 -3.60 13.01
N ASP A 45 12.87 -3.26 12.11
CA ASP A 45 12.26 -1.93 12.01
C ASP A 45 11.21 -1.65 13.10
N LYS A 46 10.74 -0.40 13.18
CA LYS A 46 9.67 0.05 14.10
C LYS A 46 9.85 -0.45 15.54
N ASN A 47 11.05 -0.24 16.09
CA ASN A 47 11.42 -0.71 17.44
C ASN A 47 11.38 -2.25 17.61
N ARG A 48 11.60 -2.99 16.56
CA ARG A 48 11.64 -4.46 16.52
C ARG A 48 10.33 -5.14 16.92
N VAL A 49 9.20 -4.53 16.57
CA VAL A 49 7.87 -5.12 16.86
C VAL A 49 7.46 -6.23 15.88
N GLY A 50 8.20 -6.38 14.78
CA GLY A 50 7.83 -7.31 13.70
C GLY A 50 6.81 -6.68 12.74
N VAL A 51 7.28 -6.16 11.60
CA VAL A 51 6.46 -5.52 10.58
C VAL A 51 6.12 -6.53 9.49
N THR A 52 4.84 -6.68 9.19
CA THR A 52 4.37 -7.50 8.07
C THR A 52 4.45 -6.68 6.80
N VAL A 53 5.24 -7.14 5.83
CA VAL A 53 5.44 -6.48 4.54
C VAL A 53 4.83 -7.36 3.45
N VAL A 54 3.88 -6.81 2.71
CA VAL A 54 3.28 -7.45 1.54
C VAL A 54 3.79 -6.72 0.30
N GLY A 55 4.51 -7.44 -0.55
CA GLY A 55 5.02 -6.91 -1.81
C GLY A 55 3.94 -6.84 -2.89
N HIS A 56 4.23 -6.13 -3.97
CA HIS A 56 3.37 -6.03 -5.13
C HIS A 56 4.19 -5.85 -6.43
N ASP A 57 3.52 -5.95 -7.57
CA ASP A 57 4.14 -5.86 -8.90
C ASP A 57 4.41 -4.44 -9.40
N SER A 58 4.22 -3.43 -8.56
CA SER A 58 4.34 -2.01 -8.91
C SER A 58 5.25 -1.25 -7.93
N GLU A 59 6.34 -1.90 -7.47
CA GLU A 59 7.32 -1.32 -6.55
C GLU A 59 8.23 -0.29 -7.25
N GLU A 60 8.45 -0.46 -8.55
CA GLU A 60 9.39 0.38 -9.29
C GLU A 60 8.74 1.66 -9.81
N ARG A 61 9.55 2.73 -9.88
CA ARG A 61 9.16 3.98 -10.51
C ARG A 61 8.90 3.76 -11.99
N MET A 62 7.73 4.18 -12.47
CA MET A 62 7.32 4.04 -13.85
C MET A 62 6.96 5.40 -14.45
N LEU A 63 7.44 5.68 -15.67
CA LEU A 63 7.00 6.85 -16.43
C LEU A 63 5.58 6.60 -16.94
N VAL A 64 4.70 7.57 -16.71
CA VAL A 64 3.37 7.64 -17.30
C VAL A 64 3.31 8.88 -18.17
N ASP A 65 3.17 8.69 -19.47
CA ASP A 65 3.18 9.77 -20.48
C ASP A 65 2.20 9.44 -21.62
N GLY A 66 1.59 10.45 -22.20
CA GLY A 66 0.69 10.33 -23.36
C GLY A 66 -0.73 9.86 -23.02
N TYR A 67 -1.17 9.95 -21.78
CA TYR A 67 -2.53 9.61 -21.35
C TYR A 67 -3.31 10.89 -21.05
N ASP A 68 -3.86 11.52 -22.11
CA ASP A 68 -4.47 12.85 -22.03
C ASP A 68 -5.97 12.79 -21.71
N ASP A 69 -6.63 11.67 -22.00
CA ASP A 69 -8.06 11.48 -21.76
C ASP A 69 -8.34 10.88 -20.39
N GLU A 70 -9.42 11.31 -19.74
CA GLU A 70 -9.90 10.74 -18.48
C GLU A 70 -10.09 9.22 -18.58
N GLY A 71 -9.49 8.47 -17.66
CA GLY A 71 -9.57 7.01 -17.62
C GLY A 71 -8.75 6.28 -18.69
N SER A 72 -7.98 6.99 -19.52
CA SER A 72 -7.12 6.36 -20.54
C SER A 72 -5.95 5.57 -19.93
N TYR A 73 -5.50 5.94 -18.74
CA TYR A 73 -4.49 5.18 -17.99
C TYR A 73 -5.13 4.37 -16.86
N VAL A 74 -4.94 3.08 -16.89
CA VAL A 74 -5.35 2.17 -15.80
C VAL A 74 -4.19 1.27 -15.41
N ARG A 75 -3.75 1.34 -14.16
CA ARG A 75 -2.77 0.42 -13.59
C ARG A 75 -3.42 -0.38 -12.48
N ARG A 76 -3.43 -1.68 -12.64
CA ARG A 76 -3.83 -2.63 -11.60
C ARG A 76 -2.59 -3.09 -10.86
N VAL A 77 -2.64 -3.06 -9.53
CA VAL A 77 -1.58 -3.55 -8.66
C VAL A 77 -1.96 -4.94 -8.19
N HIS A 78 -1.05 -5.90 -8.36
CA HIS A 78 -1.23 -7.25 -7.88
C HIS A 78 -0.27 -7.49 -6.71
N TYR A 79 -0.83 -7.83 -5.57
CA TYR A 79 -0.03 -8.18 -4.40
C TYR A 79 0.62 -9.55 -4.60
N THR A 80 1.84 -9.71 -4.10
CA THR A 80 2.66 -10.91 -4.26
C THR A 80 2.88 -11.62 -2.94
N GLY A 81 2.82 -12.95 -2.96
CA GLY A 81 3.08 -13.78 -1.80
C GLY A 81 2.69 -15.23 -2.13
N ALA A 82 3.52 -16.20 -1.77
CA ALA A 82 3.16 -17.60 -1.96
C ALA A 82 1.93 -17.95 -1.11
N GLY A 83 0.89 -18.49 -1.75
CA GLY A 83 -0.41 -18.76 -1.13
C GLY A 83 -1.39 -17.57 -1.12
N LEU A 84 -0.94 -16.36 -1.51
CA LEU A 84 -1.82 -15.20 -1.64
C LEU A 84 -2.55 -15.29 -3.00
N SER A 85 -3.85 -15.50 -2.97
CA SER A 85 -4.68 -15.67 -4.17
C SER A 85 -5.78 -14.62 -4.30
N SER A 86 -6.05 -13.83 -3.25
CA SER A 86 -7.12 -12.84 -3.26
C SER A 86 -6.84 -11.65 -2.33
N VAL A 87 -7.41 -10.50 -2.67
CA VAL A 87 -7.40 -9.32 -1.81
C VAL A 87 -8.18 -9.55 -0.50
N ALA A 88 -9.12 -10.50 -0.50
CA ALA A 88 -9.87 -10.87 0.69
C ALA A 88 -8.97 -11.46 1.80
N GLN A 89 -7.94 -12.24 1.44
CA GLN A 89 -6.93 -12.72 2.40
C GLN A 89 -6.21 -11.57 3.10
N LEU A 90 -5.90 -10.49 2.35
CA LEU A 90 -5.26 -9.30 2.91
C LEU A 90 -6.18 -8.52 3.85
N ALA A 91 -7.50 -8.66 3.72
CA ALA A 91 -8.46 -7.92 4.55
C ALA A 91 -8.35 -8.25 6.04
N GLY A 92 -7.84 -9.42 6.39
CA GLY A 92 -7.56 -9.83 7.77
C GLY A 92 -6.39 -9.05 8.41
N LEU A 93 -5.41 -8.61 7.60
CA LEU A 93 -4.22 -7.92 8.13
C LEU A 93 -4.54 -6.61 8.88
N PRO A 94 -5.33 -5.67 8.33
CA PRO A 94 -5.70 -4.45 9.07
C PRO A 94 -6.46 -4.75 10.37
N VAL A 95 -7.26 -5.81 10.40
CA VAL A 95 -8.01 -6.23 11.60
C VAL A 95 -7.06 -6.78 12.66
N ALA A 96 -6.07 -7.57 12.24
CA ALA A 96 -5.09 -8.18 13.12
C ALA A 96 -3.93 -7.25 13.53
N SER A 97 -3.84 -6.05 12.93
CA SER A 97 -2.73 -5.11 13.10
C SER A 97 -3.15 -3.87 13.87
N ALA A 98 -2.31 -3.38 14.77
CA ALA A 98 -2.54 -2.12 15.48
C ALA A 98 -2.39 -0.90 14.55
N HIS A 99 -1.48 -0.98 13.58
CA HIS A 99 -1.21 0.05 12.59
C HIS A 99 -0.97 -0.58 11.24
N CYS A 100 -1.49 0.08 10.19
CA CYS A 100 -1.24 -0.27 8.79
C CYS A 100 -0.91 1.00 8.02
N GLU A 101 0.00 0.88 7.06
CA GLU A 101 0.29 1.95 6.12
C GLU A 101 0.42 1.37 4.72
N GLN A 102 -0.10 2.10 3.76
CA GLN A 102 0.15 1.90 2.34
C GLN A 102 0.25 3.27 1.70
N PHE A 103 1.20 3.46 0.80
CA PHE A 103 1.28 4.72 0.08
C PHE A 103 1.43 4.47 -1.42
N ILE A 104 0.93 5.43 -2.19
CA ILE A 104 1.18 5.56 -3.61
C ILE A 104 1.81 6.94 -3.83
N LYS A 105 2.88 7.01 -4.62
CA LYS A 105 3.57 8.24 -4.93
C LYS A 105 3.38 8.58 -6.39
N TYR A 106 2.91 9.78 -6.66
CA TYR A 106 2.89 10.37 -7.97
C TYR A 106 3.85 11.58 -8.03
N GLU A 107 4.80 11.53 -8.94
CA GLU A 107 5.74 12.62 -9.20
C GLU A 107 5.28 13.35 -10.46
N CYS A 108 4.67 14.52 -10.27
CA CYS A 108 4.07 15.28 -11.36
C CYS A 108 5.08 16.22 -12.02
N TYR A 109 5.05 16.26 -13.35
CA TYR A 109 5.80 17.23 -14.16
C TYR A 109 4.93 17.63 -15.35
N GLY A 110 4.52 18.91 -15.40
CA GLY A 110 3.69 19.43 -16.48
C GLY A 110 2.35 18.68 -16.65
N SER A 111 1.76 18.19 -15.56
CA SER A 111 0.62 17.29 -15.56
C SER A 111 -0.61 17.98 -14.97
N LEU A 112 -1.76 17.79 -15.60
CA LEU A 112 -3.08 18.22 -15.11
C LEU A 112 -3.72 17.19 -14.15
N LEU A 113 -2.99 16.16 -13.76
CA LEU A 113 -3.49 14.98 -13.07
C LEU A 113 -4.40 15.28 -11.89
N LEU A 114 -4.06 16.27 -11.07
CA LEU A 114 -4.83 16.62 -9.86
C LEU A 114 -5.78 17.80 -10.07
N LEU A 115 -5.69 18.51 -11.20
CA LEU A 115 -6.65 19.56 -11.55
C LEU A 115 -7.98 18.91 -11.92
N ASP A 116 -9.08 19.47 -11.39
CA ASP A 116 -10.47 19.09 -11.69
C ASP A 116 -10.79 17.60 -11.47
N GLY A 117 -9.94 16.86 -10.75
CA GLY A 117 -10.17 15.45 -10.41
C GLY A 117 -9.94 14.48 -11.56
N PHE A 118 -9.06 14.80 -12.52
CA PHE A 118 -8.70 13.92 -13.64
C PHE A 118 -7.98 12.64 -13.23
N ALA A 119 -7.48 12.56 -11.99
CA ALA A 119 -6.85 11.33 -11.50
C ALA A 119 -7.43 10.89 -10.17
N TRP A 120 -7.60 9.60 -10.05
CA TRP A 120 -8.02 8.92 -8.83
C TRP A 120 -7.34 7.57 -8.70
N TRP A 121 -7.33 7.04 -7.51
CA TRP A 121 -6.99 5.66 -7.24
C TRP A 121 -8.22 4.93 -6.71
N HIS A 122 -8.28 3.63 -6.87
CA HIS A 122 -9.39 2.83 -6.41
C HIS A 122 -9.11 2.22 -5.04
N SER A 123 -10.06 2.35 -4.14
CA SER A 123 -10.04 1.66 -2.86
C SER A 123 -10.21 0.14 -3.06
N ARG A 124 -10.05 -0.62 -1.99
CA ARG A 124 -10.34 -2.06 -1.97
C ARG A 124 -11.76 -2.40 -2.41
N ASN A 125 -12.71 -1.49 -2.20
CA ASN A 125 -14.12 -1.65 -2.54
C ASN A 125 -14.47 -1.08 -3.92
N ASP A 126 -13.46 -0.78 -4.74
CA ASP A 126 -13.59 -0.19 -6.07
C ASP A 126 -14.19 1.23 -6.08
N GLU A 127 -14.05 1.96 -4.96
CA GLU A 127 -14.46 3.35 -4.87
C GLU A 127 -13.37 4.26 -5.43
N ALA A 128 -13.75 5.23 -6.27
CA ALA A 128 -12.82 6.23 -6.80
C ALA A 128 -12.39 7.22 -5.70
N MET A 129 -11.11 7.18 -5.35
CA MET A 129 -10.51 8.00 -4.31
C MET A 129 -9.75 9.16 -4.94
N LYS A 130 -10.26 10.36 -4.82
CA LYS A 130 -9.71 11.57 -5.45
C LYS A 130 -8.71 12.33 -4.57
N TYR A 131 -8.63 12.01 -3.29
CA TYR A 131 -7.67 12.60 -2.38
C TYR A 131 -6.35 11.83 -2.36
N TRP A 132 -5.26 12.51 -2.70
CA TRP A 132 -3.92 11.92 -2.83
C TRP A 132 -3.02 12.14 -1.61
N GLY A 133 -3.49 12.82 -0.58
CA GLY A 133 -2.68 13.13 0.59
C GLY A 133 -1.65 14.23 0.33
N GLY A 134 -0.75 14.41 1.30
CA GLY A 134 0.32 15.42 1.21
C GLY A 134 -0.12 16.86 1.45
N VAL A 135 -1.41 17.10 1.65
CA VAL A 135 -2.00 18.42 1.89
C VAL A 135 -2.98 18.38 3.07
N ALA A 136 -3.15 19.50 3.76
CA ALA A 136 -4.02 19.58 4.92
C ALA A 136 -5.53 19.57 4.59
N SER A 137 -5.91 19.65 3.32
CA SER A 137 -7.32 19.73 2.90
C SER A 137 -7.59 18.83 1.70
N SER A 138 -8.64 18.02 1.80
CA SER A 138 -9.12 17.15 0.71
C SER A 138 -9.67 17.89 -0.53
N ASN A 139 -9.83 19.21 -0.43
CA ASN A 139 -10.37 20.06 -1.50
C ASN A 139 -9.28 20.72 -2.37
N ILE A 140 -8.01 20.40 -2.13
CA ILE A 140 -6.90 20.99 -2.87
C ILE A 140 -6.40 19.96 -3.88
N ASN A 141 -6.76 20.15 -5.13
CA ASN A 141 -6.34 19.33 -6.26
C ASN A 141 -4.99 19.82 -6.81
N LYS A 142 -3.94 19.72 -6.02
CA LYS A 142 -2.59 20.19 -6.39
C LYS A 142 -1.53 19.22 -5.91
N CYS A 143 -0.46 19.13 -6.67
CA CYS A 143 0.78 18.53 -6.21
C CYS A 143 1.39 19.34 -5.05
N ALA A 144 2.27 18.72 -4.26
CA ALA A 144 2.95 19.40 -3.15
C ALA A 144 3.71 20.66 -3.62
N CYS A 145 4.31 20.64 -4.82
CA CYS A 145 4.96 21.81 -5.39
C CYS A 145 3.96 22.95 -5.72
N GLY A 146 2.73 22.63 -6.13
CA GLY A 146 1.66 23.60 -6.39
C GLY A 146 1.19 24.32 -5.13
N LEU A 147 1.24 23.64 -3.98
CA LEU A 147 0.93 24.25 -2.69
C LEU A 147 2.02 25.22 -2.24
N ASN A 148 3.27 24.85 -2.49
CA ASN A 148 4.44 25.66 -2.09
C ASN A 148 4.84 26.70 -3.12
N GLY A 149 4.16 26.76 -4.27
CA GLY A 149 4.52 27.65 -5.38
C GLY A 149 5.86 27.33 -6.02
N SER A 150 6.33 26.09 -5.91
CA SER A 150 7.66 25.64 -6.37
C SER A 150 7.61 24.76 -7.63
N CYS A 151 6.45 24.59 -8.26
CA CYS A 151 6.34 23.87 -9.52
C CYS A 151 7.11 24.60 -10.64
N ALA A 152 7.74 23.83 -11.53
CA ALA A 152 8.42 24.36 -12.71
C ALA A 152 7.45 25.12 -13.65
N ASN A 153 6.17 24.69 -13.69
CA ASN A 153 5.08 25.40 -14.35
C ASN A 153 3.96 25.66 -13.32
N PRO A 154 3.76 26.90 -12.84
CA PRO A 154 2.78 27.21 -11.81
C PRO A 154 1.32 27.02 -12.25
N ASN A 155 1.06 26.89 -13.56
CA ASN A 155 -0.28 26.68 -14.11
C ASN A 155 -0.66 25.19 -14.22
N LEU A 156 0.27 24.29 -14.00
CA LEU A 156 0.11 22.84 -14.18
C LEU A 156 0.45 22.03 -12.92
N GLY A 157 0.56 22.65 -11.76
CA GLY A 157 0.94 21.98 -10.52
C GLY A 157 -0.12 21.95 -9.45
#